data_5b5ad4032ba43c4b84832099dfb8162e
#
_entry.id   5b5ad4032ba43c4b84832099dfb8162e
#
_cell.length_a   1.000
_cell.length_b   1.000
_cell.length_c   1.000
_cell.angle_alpha   90.00
_cell.angle_beta   90.00
_cell.angle_gamma   90.00
#
_symmetry.space_group_name_H-M   'P 1'
#
loop_
_entity.id
_entity.type
_entity.pdbx_description
1 polymer ?
#
loop_
_entity_poly.entity_id
_entity_poly.type
_entity_poly.pdbx_seq_one_letter_code
_entity_poly.pdbx_strand_id
1 'polypeptide(L)'
;MMISLSPKPACLTLLLGLFAGAAHASPPTDVSLTRWAEKTVFKAQSAAFLPGSDGARRLAASVKAGLLLLDDQGHELANMPGSFQGLDSRLTGASVLVATLDNTRQQAMLTQLDSAKAQWSQPVYLPARDYSVAGLCLYRDDASNLFVFLVGEEGKGEQWLVGAGDHVNATPRLVRNLPLPPNAEFCQVDDAAHRLFVNEENIGWWAYPAHPEADVARQPVALREPFGEVKQAAGAMAVVPGGLLALDPKGKSLHLYQDKGESWTPVAELSLMNLKKPERPCLHVRTR
;
A
#
# COMPACT_ATOMS: atom_id res chain seq x y z
N MET A 1 12.09 -0.02 -17.51
CA MET A 1 11.38 0.10 -16.23
C MET A 1 12.10 1.13 -15.38
N MET A 2 11.42 2.19 -14.95
CA MET A 2 12.03 3.26 -14.14
C MET A 2 11.43 3.23 -12.74
N ILE A 3 12.25 3.16 -11.70
CA ILE A 3 11.85 3.28 -10.30
C ILE A 3 12.38 4.60 -9.76
N SER A 4 11.50 5.45 -9.20
CA SER A 4 11.90 6.74 -8.63
C SER A 4 11.92 6.67 -7.10
N LEU A 5 13.01 7.05 -6.48
CA LEU A 5 13.24 7.03 -5.04
C LEU A 5 13.48 8.43 -4.48
N SER A 6 12.75 8.79 -3.44
CA SER A 6 12.99 10.00 -2.65
C SER A 6 13.50 9.64 -1.24
N PRO A 7 14.49 10.35 -0.68
CA PRO A 7 14.92 10.10 0.68
C PRO A 7 14.07 10.88 1.67
N LYS A 8 13.09 10.19 2.26
CA LYS A 8 12.17 10.61 3.33
C LYS A 8 10.88 11.31 2.85
N PRO A 9 9.76 10.59 2.86
CA PRO A 9 9.64 9.15 2.71
C PRO A 9 10.10 8.72 1.33
N ALA A 10 10.70 7.56 1.21
CA ALA A 10 11.12 7.04 -0.07
C ALA A 10 9.88 6.66 -0.90
N CYS A 11 9.45 7.55 -1.80
CA CYS A 11 8.47 7.22 -2.82
C CYS A 11 9.22 6.57 -3.98
N LEU A 12 8.95 5.30 -4.20
CA LEU A 12 9.58 4.49 -5.25
C LEU A 12 8.64 4.44 -6.45
N THR A 13 9.00 5.05 -7.56
CA THR A 13 8.21 4.96 -8.80
C THR A 13 8.78 3.87 -9.68
N LEU A 14 8.01 2.80 -9.87
CA LEU A 14 8.32 1.71 -10.77
C LEU A 14 7.57 1.92 -12.09
N LEU A 15 8.28 2.10 -13.17
CA LEU A 15 7.75 2.15 -14.53
C LEU A 15 7.86 0.75 -15.15
N LEU A 16 6.74 0.00 -15.15
CA LEU A 16 6.61 -1.28 -15.85
C LEU A 16 6.11 -1.04 -17.27
N GLY A 17 6.92 -1.39 -18.26
CA GLY A 17 6.44 -1.48 -19.64
C GLY A 17 5.73 -2.81 -19.84
N LEU A 18 4.44 -2.80 -20.15
CA LEU A 18 3.65 -3.99 -20.51
C LEU A 18 3.58 -4.10 -22.04
N PHE A 19 3.97 -5.24 -22.55
CA PHE A 19 3.60 -5.68 -23.91
C PHE A 19 2.27 -6.42 -23.82
N ALA A 20 1.26 -5.94 -24.56
CA ALA A 20 -0.01 -6.61 -24.71
C ALA A 20 0.17 -7.83 -25.65
N GLY A 21 0.25 -8.99 -25.05
CA GLY A 21 0.16 -10.29 -25.70
C GLY A 21 -0.45 -11.25 -24.68
N ALA A 22 -1.56 -11.91 -25.02
CA ALA A 22 -2.20 -12.93 -24.19
C ALA A 22 -1.29 -14.17 -24.10
N ALA A 23 -0.28 -14.09 -23.26
CA ALA A 23 0.56 -15.15 -22.74
C ALA A 23 1.21 -14.57 -21.49
N HIS A 24 1.23 -15.29 -20.41
CA HIS A 24 1.82 -14.96 -19.11
C HIS A 24 3.00 -13.99 -19.24
N ALA A 25 2.71 -12.70 -19.07
CA ALA A 25 3.74 -11.67 -19.23
C ALA A 25 4.78 -11.88 -18.14
N SER A 26 5.98 -12.24 -18.57
CA SER A 26 7.13 -12.24 -17.65
C SER A 26 7.34 -10.80 -17.19
N PRO A 27 7.52 -10.56 -15.89
CA PRO A 27 7.82 -9.22 -15.40
C PRO A 27 9.11 -8.71 -16.06
N PRO A 28 9.19 -7.40 -16.33
CA PRO A 28 10.36 -6.82 -16.97
C PRO A 28 11.62 -7.05 -16.12
N THR A 29 12.67 -7.52 -16.76
CA THR A 29 13.97 -7.80 -16.12
C THR A 29 14.80 -6.53 -15.87
N ASP A 30 14.37 -5.39 -16.39
CA ASP A 30 15.12 -4.13 -16.29
C ASP A 30 14.39 -3.11 -15.43
N VAL A 31 14.93 -2.83 -14.25
CA VAL A 31 14.36 -1.95 -13.24
C VAL A 31 15.29 -0.77 -13.00
N SER A 32 14.86 0.43 -13.33
CA SER A 32 15.62 1.64 -13.00
C SER A 32 14.91 2.44 -11.89
N LEU A 33 15.73 3.01 -10.99
CA LEU A 33 15.26 3.86 -9.90
C LEU A 33 15.43 5.32 -10.28
N THR A 34 14.35 6.10 -10.22
CA THR A 34 14.41 7.55 -10.44
C THR A 34 13.96 8.27 -9.18
N ARG A 35 14.76 9.24 -8.71
CA ARG A 35 14.39 10.09 -7.60
C ARG A 35 13.33 11.08 -8.04
N TRP A 36 12.21 11.12 -7.34
CA TRP A 36 11.11 12.03 -7.70
C TRP A 36 11.36 13.47 -7.28
N ALA A 37 11.90 13.73 -6.08
CA ALA A 37 12.15 15.08 -5.59
C ALA A 37 13.43 15.14 -4.75
N GLU A 38 14.17 16.24 -4.86
CA GLU A 38 15.39 16.44 -4.06
C GLU A 38 15.10 16.87 -2.62
N LYS A 39 14.00 17.59 -2.40
CA LYS A 39 13.54 18.02 -1.06
C LYS A 39 12.02 17.85 -0.95
N THR A 40 11.56 17.06 -0.01
CA THR A 40 10.18 17.10 0.44
C THR A 40 10.08 18.13 1.57
N VAL A 41 9.25 19.16 1.37
CA VAL A 41 8.96 20.19 2.39
C VAL A 41 8.20 19.56 3.58
N PHE A 42 7.49 18.47 3.31
CA PHE A 42 6.68 17.75 4.29
C PHE A 42 7.40 16.49 4.77
N LYS A 43 7.48 16.30 6.09
CA LYS A 43 7.93 15.04 6.70
C LYS A 43 6.79 14.02 6.60
N ALA A 44 6.49 13.56 5.40
CA ALA A 44 5.47 12.55 5.18
C ALA A 44 5.93 11.19 5.73
N GLN A 45 5.04 10.48 6.40
CA GLN A 45 5.25 9.11 6.88
C GLN A 45 4.87 8.09 5.79
N SER A 46 3.91 8.45 4.96
CA SER A 46 3.47 7.63 3.83
C SER A 46 3.13 8.53 2.65
N ALA A 47 3.36 8.03 1.44
CA ALA A 47 2.94 8.69 0.22
C ALA A 47 2.49 7.66 -0.81
N ALA A 48 1.54 8.03 -1.66
CA ALA A 48 1.03 7.23 -2.76
C ALA A 48 0.73 8.11 -3.97
N PHE A 49 0.74 7.52 -5.16
CA PHE A 49 0.22 8.19 -6.33
C PHE A 49 -1.31 8.28 -6.24
N LEU A 50 -1.86 9.40 -6.63
CA LEU A 50 -3.30 9.56 -6.70
C LEU A 50 -3.86 8.69 -7.83
N PRO A 51 -4.79 7.76 -7.57
CA PRO A 51 -5.43 6.98 -8.61
C PRO A 51 -6.09 7.87 -9.67
N GLY A 52 -5.97 7.48 -10.95
CA GLY A 52 -6.57 8.22 -12.07
C GLY A 52 -5.85 9.52 -12.48
N SER A 53 -4.68 9.82 -11.92
CA SER A 53 -3.93 11.05 -12.26
C SER A 53 -2.72 10.84 -13.15
N ASP A 54 -2.52 9.64 -13.70
CA ASP A 54 -1.37 9.23 -14.53
C ASP A 54 -0.01 9.62 -13.93
N GLY A 55 0.08 9.61 -12.59
CA GLY A 55 1.26 9.99 -11.85
C GLY A 55 1.47 11.51 -11.69
N ALA A 56 0.54 12.35 -12.17
CA ALA A 56 0.63 13.81 -12.06
C ALA A 56 0.36 14.33 -10.64
N ARG A 57 -0.31 13.53 -9.79
CA ARG A 57 -0.65 13.94 -8.42
C ARG A 57 -0.31 12.85 -7.41
N ARG A 58 -0.09 13.27 -6.17
CA ARG A 58 0.29 12.38 -5.08
C ARG A 58 -0.47 12.71 -3.80
N LEU A 59 -0.70 11.68 -3.01
CA LEU A 59 -1.18 11.79 -1.64
C LEU A 59 0.00 11.61 -0.68
N ALA A 60 0.00 12.35 0.41
CA ALA A 60 0.98 12.18 1.47
C ALA A 60 0.32 12.32 2.83
N ALA A 61 0.62 11.39 3.74
CA ALA A 61 0.23 11.46 5.14
C ALA A 61 1.42 11.89 6.00
N SER A 62 1.24 12.91 6.82
CA SER A 62 2.28 13.48 7.67
C SER A 62 1.76 13.68 9.10
N VAL A 63 2.59 13.33 10.09
CA VAL A 63 2.32 13.58 11.52
C VAL A 63 2.28 15.08 11.86
N LYS A 64 2.90 15.92 11.02
CA LYS A 64 3.02 17.37 11.28
C LYS A 64 2.25 18.24 10.32
N ALA A 65 2.14 17.81 9.06
CA ALA A 65 1.56 18.63 8.00
C ALA A 65 0.12 18.22 7.64
N GLY A 66 -0.35 17.06 8.08
CA GLY A 66 -1.70 16.58 7.77
C GLY A 66 -1.75 15.58 6.62
N LEU A 67 -2.91 15.46 6.01
CA LEU A 67 -3.15 14.66 4.80
C LEU A 67 -3.15 15.60 3.59
N LEU A 68 -2.21 15.39 2.69
CA LEU A 68 -1.87 16.33 1.62
C LEU A 68 -2.21 15.76 0.24
N LEU A 69 -2.76 16.59 -0.64
CA LEU A 69 -2.72 16.39 -2.07
C LEU A 69 -1.61 17.27 -2.65
N LEU A 70 -0.72 16.67 -3.43
CA LEU A 70 0.45 17.33 -4.03
C LEU A 70 0.42 17.19 -5.54
N ASP A 71 0.98 18.18 -6.25
CA ASP A 71 1.26 18.09 -7.69
C ASP A 71 2.50 17.22 -7.97
N ASP A 72 2.91 17.15 -9.23
CA ASP A 72 4.11 16.41 -9.67
C ASP A 72 5.42 17.07 -9.24
N GLN A 73 5.39 18.35 -8.88
CA GLN A 73 6.53 19.11 -8.35
C GLN A 73 6.61 19.05 -6.83
N GLY A 74 5.55 18.54 -6.16
CA GLY A 74 5.45 18.44 -4.70
C GLY A 74 4.85 19.69 -4.04
N HIS A 75 4.21 20.57 -4.79
CA HIS A 75 3.46 21.68 -4.21
C HIS A 75 2.12 21.20 -3.68
N GLU A 76 1.70 21.78 -2.57
CA GLU A 76 0.42 21.49 -1.94
C GLU A 76 -0.75 22.04 -2.77
N LEU A 77 -1.67 21.17 -3.14
CA LEU A 77 -2.93 21.51 -3.81
C LEU A 77 -4.10 21.53 -2.82
N ALA A 78 -4.08 20.65 -1.81
CA ALA A 78 -5.06 20.59 -0.74
C ALA A 78 -4.45 19.97 0.51
N ASN A 79 -4.98 20.37 1.68
CA ASN A 79 -4.56 19.88 2.97
C ASN A 79 -5.76 19.62 3.89
N MET A 80 -5.77 18.48 4.54
CA MET A 80 -6.60 18.21 5.72
C MET A 80 -5.69 18.24 6.95
N PRO A 81 -5.80 19.25 7.82
CA PRO A 81 -4.96 19.37 9.01
C PRO A 81 -5.15 18.19 9.94
N GLY A 82 -4.06 17.71 10.57
CA GLY A 82 -4.08 16.59 11.50
C GLY A 82 -2.72 15.92 11.63
N SER A 83 -2.69 14.79 12.31
CA SER A 83 -1.52 13.94 12.48
C SER A 83 -1.82 12.56 11.91
N PHE A 84 -1.31 12.26 10.73
CA PHE A 84 -1.66 11.06 10.00
C PHE A 84 -0.44 10.21 9.65
N GLN A 85 -0.65 8.87 9.65
CA GLN A 85 0.31 7.88 9.19
C GLN A 85 -0.42 6.72 8.49
N GLY A 86 0.32 5.97 7.66
CA GLY A 86 -0.31 4.98 6.80
C GLY A 86 -1.20 5.65 5.74
N LEU A 87 -1.26 5.08 4.57
CA LEU A 87 -2.03 5.64 3.46
C LEU A 87 -2.33 4.55 2.45
N ASP A 88 -3.60 4.39 2.13
CA ASP A 88 -4.03 3.68 0.93
C ASP A 88 -5.21 4.41 0.28
N SER A 89 -5.42 4.17 -1.01
CA SER A 89 -6.47 4.86 -1.76
C SER A 89 -7.05 4.03 -2.88
N ARG A 90 -8.34 4.25 -3.17
CA ARG A 90 -9.06 3.64 -4.29
C ARG A 90 -9.90 4.68 -5.03
N LEU A 91 -9.92 4.59 -6.36
CA LEU A 91 -10.80 5.44 -7.16
C LEU A 91 -12.26 5.03 -6.91
N THR A 92 -13.13 5.99 -6.62
CA THR A 92 -14.57 5.80 -6.37
C THR A 92 -15.35 6.78 -7.24
N GLY A 93 -15.76 6.34 -8.43
CA GLY A 93 -16.38 7.22 -9.42
C GLY A 93 -15.47 8.40 -9.78
N ALA A 94 -15.94 9.62 -9.53
CA ALA A 94 -15.17 10.85 -9.77
C ALA A 94 -14.29 11.27 -8.57
N SER A 95 -14.36 10.55 -7.46
CA SER A 95 -13.61 10.84 -6.23
C SER A 95 -12.60 9.74 -5.93
N VAL A 96 -11.72 10.00 -4.99
CA VAL A 96 -10.76 9.02 -4.46
C VAL A 96 -11.07 8.79 -2.99
N LEU A 97 -11.40 7.55 -2.63
CA LEU A 97 -11.44 7.12 -1.23
C LEU A 97 -10.01 7.03 -0.71
N VAL A 98 -9.76 7.64 0.43
CA VAL A 98 -8.47 7.63 1.12
C VAL A 98 -8.66 7.08 2.53
N ALA A 99 -7.84 6.11 2.90
CA ALA A 99 -7.75 5.56 4.24
C ALA A 99 -6.40 5.92 4.87
N THR A 100 -6.42 6.31 6.15
CA THR A 100 -5.23 6.67 6.92
C THR A 100 -5.46 6.44 8.41
N LEU A 101 -4.40 6.42 9.21
CA LEU A 101 -4.47 6.38 10.67
C LEU A 101 -4.34 7.79 11.23
N ASP A 102 -5.34 8.22 11.99
CA ASP A 102 -5.30 9.45 12.79
C ASP A 102 -4.60 9.17 14.12
N ASN A 103 -3.36 9.66 14.25
CA ASN A 103 -2.55 9.45 15.45
C ASN A 103 -3.10 10.16 16.69
N THR A 104 -3.85 11.24 16.51
CA THR A 104 -4.45 11.98 17.63
C THR A 104 -5.61 11.20 18.24
N ARG A 105 -6.40 10.57 17.38
CA ARG A 105 -7.56 9.76 17.81
C ARG A 105 -7.24 8.29 18.03
N GLN A 106 -6.10 7.83 17.55
CA GLN A 106 -5.71 6.42 17.50
C GLN A 106 -6.78 5.57 16.79
N GLN A 107 -7.28 6.07 15.66
CA GLN A 107 -8.35 5.45 14.88
C GLN A 107 -8.03 5.47 13.38
N ALA A 108 -8.50 4.46 12.68
CA ALA A 108 -8.53 4.50 11.23
C ALA A 108 -9.58 5.50 10.75
N MET A 109 -9.21 6.32 9.81
CA MET A 109 -9.99 7.39 9.21
C MET A 109 -10.16 7.15 7.71
N LEU A 110 -11.37 7.40 7.22
CA LEU A 110 -11.73 7.38 5.81
C LEU A 110 -12.20 8.75 5.39
N THR A 111 -11.77 9.21 4.23
CA THR A 111 -12.27 10.46 3.63
C THR A 111 -12.28 10.30 2.11
N GLN A 112 -13.11 11.06 1.43
CA GLN A 112 -13.10 11.14 -0.03
C GLN A 112 -12.45 12.45 -0.48
N LEU A 113 -11.66 12.37 -1.52
CA LEU A 113 -11.05 13.51 -2.19
C LEU A 113 -11.74 13.72 -3.55
N ASP A 114 -12.41 14.86 -3.72
CA ASP A 114 -12.74 15.39 -5.05
C ASP A 114 -11.44 15.96 -5.64
N SER A 115 -10.80 15.17 -6.50
CA SER A 115 -9.50 15.56 -7.05
C SER A 115 -9.60 16.73 -8.02
N ALA A 116 -10.75 16.95 -8.66
CA ALA A 116 -10.97 18.07 -9.58
C ALA A 116 -11.05 19.41 -8.85
N LYS A 117 -11.72 19.40 -7.68
CA LYS A 117 -11.88 20.58 -6.83
C LYS A 117 -10.81 20.71 -5.75
N ALA A 118 -9.94 19.72 -5.59
CA ALA A 118 -8.97 19.63 -4.51
C ALA A 118 -9.64 19.76 -3.11
N GLN A 119 -10.77 19.08 -2.90
CA GLN A 119 -11.58 19.18 -1.69
C GLN A 119 -11.73 17.83 -0.99
N TRP A 120 -11.50 17.83 0.32
CA TRP A 120 -11.73 16.68 1.21
C TRP A 120 -13.16 16.66 1.72
N SER A 121 -13.78 15.47 1.76
CA SER A 121 -15.05 15.27 2.44
C SER A 121 -14.89 15.26 3.96
N GLN A 122 -16.01 15.28 4.68
CA GLN A 122 -16.00 15.01 6.12
C GLN A 122 -15.49 13.60 6.39
N PRO A 123 -14.57 13.43 7.36
CA PRO A 123 -14.00 12.12 7.65
C PRO A 123 -15.00 11.21 8.36
N VAL A 124 -14.91 9.92 8.07
CA VAL A 124 -15.57 8.83 8.78
C VAL A 124 -14.52 8.04 9.54
N TYR A 125 -14.74 7.79 10.82
CA TYR A 125 -13.82 7.04 11.66
C TYR A 125 -14.35 5.63 11.92
N LEU A 126 -13.45 4.66 11.88
CA LEU A 126 -13.74 3.34 12.42
C LEU A 126 -13.81 3.43 13.95
N PRO A 127 -14.59 2.57 14.62
CA PRO A 127 -14.58 2.50 16.08
C PRO A 127 -13.16 2.32 16.63
N ALA A 128 -12.86 2.92 17.77
CA ALA A 128 -11.60 2.75 18.46
C ALA A 128 -11.34 1.27 18.77
N ARG A 129 -10.08 0.83 18.60
CA ARG A 129 -9.69 -0.54 18.87
C ARG A 129 -9.01 -0.67 20.24
N ASP A 130 -9.05 -1.86 20.79
CA ASP A 130 -8.37 -2.22 22.04
C ASP A 130 -6.91 -2.69 21.81
N TYR A 131 -6.42 -2.52 20.59
CA TYR A 131 -5.06 -2.84 20.18
C TYR A 131 -4.45 -1.72 19.32
N SER A 132 -3.13 -1.69 19.25
CA SER A 132 -2.41 -0.76 18.37
C SER A 132 -2.55 -1.16 16.90
N VAL A 133 -3.10 -0.26 16.08
CA VAL A 133 -3.18 -0.45 14.63
C VAL A 133 -1.88 0.06 14.00
N ALA A 134 -1.09 -0.87 13.47
CA ALA A 134 0.19 -0.57 12.84
C ALA A 134 0.04 -0.19 11.36
N GLY A 135 -0.92 -0.79 10.67
CA GLY A 135 -1.14 -0.55 9.24
C GLY A 135 -2.59 -0.70 8.82
N LEU A 136 -2.88 -0.20 7.63
CA LEU A 136 -4.16 -0.38 6.96
C LEU A 136 -4.01 -0.47 5.45
N CYS A 137 -4.96 -1.14 4.80
CA CYS A 137 -5.07 -1.18 3.34
C CYS A 137 -6.52 -1.36 2.90
N LEU A 138 -6.84 -0.82 1.74
CA LEU A 138 -8.16 -0.88 1.13
C LEU A 138 -8.28 -2.09 0.21
N TYR A 139 -9.49 -2.59 0.08
CA TYR A 139 -9.86 -3.64 -0.85
C TYR A 139 -11.19 -3.30 -1.51
N ARG A 140 -11.28 -3.56 -2.81
CA ARG A 140 -12.53 -3.53 -3.56
C ARG A 140 -12.80 -4.91 -4.14
N ASP A 141 -13.99 -5.46 -3.89
CA ASP A 141 -14.44 -6.71 -4.51
C ASP A 141 -15.10 -6.47 -5.88
N ASP A 142 -15.45 -7.56 -6.56
CA ASP A 142 -16.10 -7.52 -7.89
C ASP A 142 -17.49 -6.89 -7.86
N ALA A 143 -18.17 -6.93 -6.72
CA ALA A 143 -19.44 -6.28 -6.50
C ALA A 143 -19.31 -4.78 -6.17
N SER A 144 -18.07 -4.25 -6.25
CA SER A 144 -17.72 -2.87 -5.90
C SER A 144 -17.94 -2.53 -4.43
N ASN A 145 -18.01 -3.51 -3.54
CA ASN A 145 -17.96 -3.24 -2.12
C ASN A 145 -16.55 -2.79 -1.74
N LEU A 146 -16.48 -1.84 -0.82
CA LEU A 146 -15.25 -1.26 -0.33
C LEU A 146 -14.99 -1.74 1.09
N PHE A 147 -13.81 -2.27 1.30
CA PHE A 147 -13.35 -2.74 2.61
C PHE A 147 -12.05 -2.05 3.01
N VAL A 148 -11.81 -1.98 4.31
CA VAL A 148 -10.50 -1.68 4.87
C VAL A 148 -10.04 -2.84 5.75
N PHE A 149 -8.79 -3.24 5.58
CA PHE A 149 -8.10 -4.12 6.51
C PHE A 149 -7.35 -3.27 7.53
N LEU A 150 -7.45 -3.64 8.80
CA LEU A 150 -6.60 -3.13 9.86
C LEU A 150 -5.59 -4.21 10.25
N VAL A 151 -4.34 -3.83 10.37
CA VAL A 151 -3.23 -4.68 10.78
C VAL A 151 -2.75 -4.24 12.15
N GLY A 152 -2.83 -5.13 13.13
CA GLY A 152 -2.38 -4.89 14.49
C GLY A 152 -1.07 -5.58 14.81
N GLU A 153 -0.22 -4.96 15.62
CA GLU A 153 1.11 -5.46 16.01
C GLU A 153 1.07 -6.80 16.75
N GLU A 154 -0.03 -7.08 17.44
CA GLU A 154 -0.23 -8.30 18.25
C GLU A 154 -0.78 -9.49 17.46
N GLY A 155 -0.74 -9.45 16.13
CA GLY A 155 -1.29 -10.50 15.28
C GLY A 155 -2.81 -10.41 15.10
N LYS A 156 -3.41 -9.30 15.49
CA LYS A 156 -4.83 -9.01 15.24
C LYS A 156 -5.02 -8.39 13.88
N GLY A 157 -5.98 -8.90 13.12
CA GLY A 157 -6.41 -8.32 11.87
C GLY A 157 -7.93 -8.20 11.83
N GLU A 158 -8.42 -7.17 11.19
CA GLU A 158 -9.84 -6.93 11.01
C GLU A 158 -10.13 -6.51 9.57
N GLN A 159 -11.26 -6.97 9.03
CA GLN A 159 -11.78 -6.48 7.76
C GLN A 159 -13.12 -5.81 7.99
N TRP A 160 -13.25 -4.56 7.55
CA TRP A 160 -14.42 -3.71 7.73
C TRP A 160 -15.03 -3.37 6.38
N LEU A 161 -16.34 -3.55 6.24
CA LEU A 161 -17.11 -3.01 5.12
C LEU A 161 -17.30 -1.51 5.36
N VAL A 162 -16.76 -0.69 4.45
CA VAL A 162 -16.72 0.78 4.59
C VAL A 162 -17.49 1.52 3.50
N GLY A 163 -17.96 0.81 2.48
CA GLY A 163 -18.73 1.44 1.40
C GLY A 163 -19.10 0.47 0.30
N ALA A 164 -19.78 0.98 -0.72
CA ALA A 164 -20.10 0.28 -1.95
C ALA A 164 -20.21 1.27 -3.11
N GLY A 165 -19.71 0.89 -4.29
CA GLY A 165 -19.67 1.77 -5.46
C GLY A 165 -18.90 3.04 -5.17
N ASP A 166 -19.59 4.19 -5.24
CA ASP A 166 -19.04 5.52 -5.02
C ASP A 166 -19.29 6.06 -3.61
N HIS A 167 -19.97 5.30 -2.77
CA HIS A 167 -20.43 5.75 -1.46
C HIS A 167 -19.60 5.14 -0.33
N VAL A 168 -19.22 5.99 0.61
CA VAL A 168 -18.65 5.60 1.90
C VAL A 168 -19.74 5.53 2.94
N ASN A 169 -19.83 4.44 3.67
CA ASN A 169 -20.82 4.25 4.72
C ASN A 169 -20.49 5.14 5.92
N ALA A 170 -21.48 5.88 6.42
CA ALA A 170 -21.32 6.66 7.65
C ALA A 170 -21.04 5.76 8.88
N THR A 171 -21.46 4.50 8.83
CA THR A 171 -21.26 3.52 9.89
C THR A 171 -20.54 2.28 9.31
N PRO A 172 -19.21 2.21 9.39
CA PRO A 172 -18.45 1.02 9.02
C PRO A 172 -18.86 -0.21 9.82
N ARG A 173 -18.82 -1.39 9.19
CA ARG A 173 -19.23 -2.66 9.80
C ARG A 173 -18.08 -3.67 9.75
N LEU A 174 -17.71 -4.22 10.91
CA LEU A 174 -16.79 -5.35 11.00
C LEU A 174 -17.40 -6.59 10.31
N VAL A 175 -16.70 -7.18 9.36
CA VAL A 175 -17.17 -8.35 8.62
C VAL A 175 -16.41 -9.61 8.98
N ARG A 176 -15.12 -9.52 9.31
CA ARG A 176 -14.37 -10.67 9.87
C ARG A 176 -13.12 -10.23 10.64
N ASN A 177 -12.68 -11.13 11.53
CA ASN A 177 -11.37 -11.07 12.15
C ASN A 177 -10.39 -12.00 11.41
N LEU A 178 -9.14 -11.59 11.31
CA LEU A 178 -8.07 -12.35 10.69
C LEU A 178 -6.95 -12.58 11.71
N PRO A 179 -6.51 -13.81 11.90
CA PRO A 179 -5.28 -14.10 12.64
C PRO A 179 -4.09 -13.72 11.75
N LEU A 180 -3.53 -12.54 11.96
CA LEU A 180 -2.34 -12.07 11.26
C LEU A 180 -1.07 -12.51 11.99
N PRO A 181 0.11 -12.46 11.37
CA PRO A 181 1.35 -12.70 12.08
C PRO A 181 1.63 -11.59 13.11
N PRO A 182 2.29 -11.92 14.22
CA PRO A 182 2.78 -10.92 15.14
C PRO A 182 3.82 -10.03 14.42
N ASN A 183 3.92 -8.77 14.84
CA ASN A 183 4.79 -7.76 14.22
C ASN A 183 4.49 -7.49 12.73
N ALA A 184 3.26 -7.73 12.30
CA ALA A 184 2.76 -7.23 11.03
C ALA A 184 2.59 -5.71 11.09
N GLU A 185 3.09 -5.00 10.09
CA GLU A 185 3.04 -3.53 10.02
C GLU A 185 2.46 -3.04 8.70
N PHE A 186 2.74 -3.76 7.63
CA PHE A 186 2.37 -3.35 6.28
C PHE A 186 1.40 -4.32 5.66
N CYS A 187 0.42 -3.80 4.94
CA CYS A 187 -0.41 -4.59 4.05
C CYS A 187 -0.60 -3.90 2.69
N GLN A 188 -0.95 -4.71 1.71
CA GLN A 188 -1.40 -4.30 0.38
C GLN A 188 -2.44 -5.28 -0.12
N VAL A 189 -3.35 -4.83 -0.99
CA VAL A 189 -4.34 -5.72 -1.59
C VAL A 189 -4.28 -5.64 -3.10
N ASP A 190 -4.21 -6.79 -3.73
CA ASP A 190 -4.50 -6.97 -5.15
C ASP A 190 -6.01 -7.20 -5.28
N ASP A 191 -6.72 -6.16 -5.69
CA ASP A 191 -8.17 -6.22 -5.85
C ASP A 191 -8.57 -7.24 -6.94
N ALA A 192 -7.80 -7.32 -8.03
CA ALA A 192 -8.10 -8.22 -9.15
C ALA A 192 -7.84 -9.70 -8.83
N ALA A 193 -6.83 -9.98 -8.02
CA ALA A 193 -6.51 -11.35 -7.58
C ALA A 193 -7.18 -11.72 -6.25
N HIS A 194 -7.92 -10.79 -5.62
CA HIS A 194 -8.55 -10.94 -4.31
C HIS A 194 -7.58 -11.43 -3.24
N ARG A 195 -6.38 -10.84 -3.20
CA ARG A 195 -5.30 -11.22 -2.29
C ARG A 195 -4.86 -10.08 -1.40
N LEU A 196 -4.89 -10.32 -0.11
CA LEU A 196 -4.28 -9.47 0.91
C LEU A 196 -2.85 -9.95 1.16
N PHE A 197 -1.89 -9.05 1.04
CA PHE A 197 -0.50 -9.28 1.42
C PHE A 197 -0.19 -8.60 2.75
N VAL A 198 0.53 -9.31 3.60
CA VAL A 198 0.95 -8.82 4.93
C VAL A 198 2.40 -9.22 5.17
N ASN A 199 3.20 -8.31 5.74
CA ASN A 199 4.54 -8.64 6.18
C ASN A 199 4.54 -9.24 7.59
N GLU A 200 5.57 -10.03 7.85
CA GLU A 200 6.01 -10.45 9.19
C GLU A 200 7.51 -10.14 9.26
N GLU A 201 7.90 -9.06 9.93
CA GLU A 201 9.22 -8.42 9.79
C GLU A 201 10.41 -9.40 9.77
N ASN A 202 10.41 -10.35 10.68
CA ASN A 202 11.53 -11.28 10.86
C ASN A 202 11.36 -12.63 10.15
N ILE A 203 10.27 -12.84 9.40
CA ILE A 203 9.91 -14.12 8.77
C ILE A 203 9.74 -13.99 7.27
N GLY A 204 8.94 -13.03 6.76
CA GLY A 204 8.66 -12.92 5.34
C GLY A 204 7.38 -12.18 5.00
N TRP A 205 6.89 -12.42 3.79
CA TRP A 205 5.60 -11.90 3.32
C TRP A 205 4.62 -13.04 3.09
N TRP A 206 3.36 -12.77 3.46
CA TRP A 206 2.26 -13.71 3.42
C TRP A 206 1.14 -13.20 2.53
N ALA A 207 0.50 -14.09 1.79
CA ALA A 207 -0.72 -13.84 1.03
C ALA A 207 -1.91 -14.53 1.71
N TYR A 208 -3.02 -13.81 1.83
CA TYR A 208 -4.30 -14.27 2.36
C TYR A 208 -5.39 -14.04 1.32
N PRO A 209 -6.49 -14.81 1.31
CA PRO A 209 -7.68 -14.45 0.56
C PRO A 209 -8.28 -13.15 1.11
N ALA A 210 -8.56 -12.17 0.22
CA ALA A 210 -9.13 -10.88 0.61
C ALA A 210 -10.65 -10.88 0.71
N HIS A 211 -11.33 -11.84 0.04
CA HIS A 211 -12.79 -11.89 0.08
C HIS A 211 -13.30 -12.15 1.50
N PRO A 212 -14.33 -11.43 1.99
CA PRO A 212 -14.76 -11.50 3.39
C PRO A 212 -15.30 -12.87 3.83
N GLU A 213 -15.78 -13.68 2.89
CA GLU A 213 -16.30 -15.03 3.15
C GLU A 213 -15.26 -16.14 2.92
N ALA A 214 -14.05 -15.78 2.47
CA ALA A 214 -12.99 -16.76 2.28
C ALA A 214 -12.43 -17.22 3.64
N ASP A 215 -11.74 -18.37 3.63
CA ASP A 215 -11.00 -18.82 4.80
C ASP A 215 -9.85 -17.88 5.17
N VAL A 216 -9.17 -18.16 6.27
CA VAL A 216 -8.02 -17.37 6.76
C VAL A 216 -6.69 -18.08 6.51
N ALA A 217 -6.66 -19.08 5.62
CA ALA A 217 -5.44 -19.80 5.27
C ALA A 217 -4.45 -18.84 4.57
N ARG A 218 -3.22 -18.82 5.06
CA ARG A 218 -2.16 -17.99 4.49
C ARG A 218 -1.19 -18.82 3.66
N GLN A 219 -0.63 -18.20 2.63
CA GLN A 219 0.38 -18.76 1.76
C GLN A 219 1.66 -17.91 1.87
N PRO A 220 2.86 -18.51 2.00
CA PRO A 220 4.09 -17.73 1.94
C PRO A 220 4.32 -17.19 0.54
N VAL A 221 4.63 -15.90 0.43
CA VAL A 221 5.13 -15.28 -0.81
C VAL A 221 6.64 -15.45 -0.87
N ALA A 222 7.32 -15.07 0.19
CA ALA A 222 8.75 -15.27 0.37
C ALA A 222 9.09 -15.32 1.85
N LEU A 223 10.06 -16.13 2.19
CA LEU A 223 10.52 -16.31 3.55
C LEU A 223 11.98 -15.88 3.71
N ARG A 224 12.35 -15.58 4.94
CA ARG A 224 13.71 -15.25 5.31
C ARG A 224 14.61 -16.47 5.33
N GLU A 225 15.91 -16.29 5.09
CA GLU A 225 16.93 -17.31 5.27
C GLU A 225 16.84 -17.97 6.67
N PRO A 226 17.01 -19.29 6.80
CA PRO A 226 17.39 -20.25 5.73
C PRO A 226 16.19 -20.86 4.98
N PHE A 227 14.96 -20.40 5.18
CA PHE A 227 13.74 -20.97 4.59
C PHE A 227 13.37 -20.34 3.23
N GLY A 228 14.04 -19.29 2.82
CA GLY A 228 13.86 -18.55 1.57
C GLY A 228 15.03 -17.62 1.29
N GLU A 229 14.82 -16.63 0.41
CA GLU A 229 15.88 -15.76 -0.10
C GLU A 229 15.94 -14.38 0.58
N VAL A 230 15.00 -14.04 1.46
CA VAL A 230 14.99 -12.75 2.15
C VAL A 230 16.09 -12.71 3.19
N LYS A 231 17.03 -11.75 3.07
CA LYS A 231 18.26 -11.74 3.86
C LYS A 231 18.09 -11.21 5.28
N GLN A 232 17.34 -10.12 5.44
CA GLN A 232 17.34 -9.37 6.69
C GLN A 232 15.94 -9.18 7.28
N ALA A 233 15.02 -8.53 6.55
CA ALA A 233 13.71 -8.19 7.06
C ALA A 233 12.65 -8.08 5.97
N ALA A 234 11.42 -8.47 6.26
CA ALA A 234 10.28 -8.24 5.41
C ALA A 234 9.63 -6.89 5.77
N GLY A 235 9.77 -5.91 4.91
CA GLY A 235 9.22 -4.57 5.08
C GLY A 235 7.98 -4.32 4.23
N ALA A 236 7.80 -3.07 3.82
CA ALA A 236 6.70 -2.64 2.99
C ALA A 236 6.70 -3.28 1.60
N MET A 237 5.54 -3.33 0.98
CA MET A 237 5.34 -3.96 -0.32
C MET A 237 4.43 -3.12 -1.21
N ALA A 238 4.36 -3.48 -2.49
CA ALA A 238 3.42 -2.91 -3.43
C ALA A 238 3.01 -3.96 -4.46
N VAL A 239 1.72 -3.98 -4.76
CA VAL A 239 1.16 -4.84 -5.81
C VAL A 239 1.59 -4.33 -7.17
N VAL A 240 1.98 -5.25 -8.03
CA VAL A 240 2.28 -5.02 -9.44
C VAL A 240 1.49 -6.02 -10.28
N PRO A 241 1.24 -5.75 -11.57
CA PRO A 241 0.51 -6.71 -12.41
C PRO A 241 1.15 -8.10 -12.37
N GLY A 242 0.38 -9.09 -11.91
CA GLY A 242 0.81 -10.47 -11.80
C GLY A 242 1.88 -10.75 -10.73
N GLY A 243 2.07 -9.85 -9.75
CA GLY A 243 3.11 -10.04 -8.76
C GLY A 243 3.12 -9.06 -7.59
N LEU A 244 4.17 -9.20 -6.80
CA LEU A 244 4.43 -8.37 -5.61
C LEU A 244 5.85 -7.83 -5.64
N LEU A 245 5.97 -6.52 -5.48
CA LEU A 245 7.26 -5.88 -5.21
C LEU A 245 7.40 -5.71 -3.70
N ALA A 246 8.46 -6.26 -3.12
CA ALA A 246 8.66 -6.36 -1.69
C ALA A 246 10.03 -5.79 -1.27
N LEU A 247 10.05 -5.03 -0.18
CA LEU A 247 11.24 -4.32 0.30
C LEU A 247 11.86 -5.06 1.48
N ASP A 248 13.14 -5.45 1.36
CA ASP A 248 13.98 -5.75 2.51
C ASP A 248 14.70 -4.46 2.95
N PRO A 249 14.20 -3.74 3.96
CA PRO A 249 14.75 -2.43 4.36
C PRO A 249 16.13 -2.56 5.02
N LYS A 250 16.40 -3.65 5.72
CA LYS A 250 17.66 -3.92 6.41
C LYS A 250 18.70 -4.49 5.44
N GLY A 251 18.29 -5.38 4.54
CA GLY A 251 19.12 -5.90 3.45
C GLY A 251 19.34 -4.89 2.33
N LYS A 252 18.58 -3.79 2.31
CA LYS A 252 18.60 -2.76 1.28
C LYS A 252 18.44 -3.34 -0.12
N SER A 253 17.44 -4.19 -0.27
CA SER A 253 17.06 -4.79 -1.54
C SER A 253 15.55 -4.70 -1.76
N LEU A 254 15.19 -4.69 -3.03
CA LEU A 254 13.82 -4.72 -3.50
C LEU A 254 13.66 -5.98 -4.34
N HIS A 255 12.72 -6.82 -3.99
CA HIS A 255 12.48 -8.10 -4.63
C HIS A 255 11.17 -8.06 -5.41
N LEU A 256 11.17 -8.62 -6.60
CA LEU A 256 9.98 -8.80 -7.42
C LEU A 256 9.62 -10.28 -7.44
N TYR A 257 8.42 -10.59 -6.99
CA TYR A 257 7.84 -11.93 -7.01
C TYR A 257 6.72 -12.02 -8.02
N GLN A 258 6.69 -13.09 -8.79
CA GLN A 258 5.60 -13.42 -9.71
C GLN A 258 4.67 -14.44 -9.08
N ASP A 259 3.36 -14.17 -9.16
CA ASP A 259 2.32 -15.13 -8.80
C ASP A 259 2.23 -16.25 -9.86
N LYS A 260 2.26 -17.50 -9.41
CA LYS A 260 2.05 -18.71 -10.22
C LYS A 260 0.80 -19.47 -9.79
N GLY A 261 -0.10 -18.82 -9.05
CA GLY A 261 -1.32 -19.42 -8.49
C GLY A 261 -1.07 -20.07 -7.13
N GLU A 262 -0.45 -21.24 -7.11
CA GLU A 262 -0.17 -21.99 -5.87
C GLU A 262 1.20 -21.67 -5.25
N SER A 263 2.04 -20.92 -5.95
CA SER A 263 3.39 -20.58 -5.49
C SER A 263 3.83 -19.21 -6.00
N TRP A 264 4.88 -18.69 -5.38
CA TRP A 264 5.51 -17.44 -5.77
C TRP A 264 6.93 -17.70 -6.26
N THR A 265 7.35 -16.99 -7.29
CA THR A 265 8.68 -17.16 -7.88
C THR A 265 9.41 -15.82 -7.85
N PRO A 266 10.61 -15.73 -7.26
CA PRO A 266 11.44 -14.55 -7.36
C PRO A 266 11.91 -14.37 -8.82
N VAL A 267 11.74 -13.15 -9.35
CA VAL A 267 12.07 -12.83 -10.75
C VAL A 267 13.12 -11.74 -10.90
N ALA A 268 13.24 -10.87 -9.92
CA ALA A 268 14.27 -9.84 -9.90
C ALA A 268 14.60 -9.39 -8.48
N GLU A 269 15.86 -9.02 -8.27
CA GLU A 269 16.35 -8.33 -7.08
C GLU A 269 17.03 -7.03 -7.52
N LEU A 270 16.72 -5.92 -6.86
CA LEU A 270 17.34 -4.63 -7.07
C LEU A 270 18.03 -4.16 -5.80
N SER A 271 19.33 -3.91 -5.87
CA SER A 271 20.09 -3.36 -4.74
C SER A 271 19.78 -1.88 -4.51
N LEU A 272 19.52 -1.53 -3.26
CA LEU A 272 19.23 -0.18 -2.78
C LEU A 272 20.39 0.40 -1.93
N MET A 273 21.60 -0.10 -2.09
CA MET A 273 22.76 0.25 -1.25
C MET A 273 23.06 1.76 -1.24
N ASN A 274 22.67 2.49 -2.29
CA ASN A 274 22.83 3.94 -2.38
C ASN A 274 21.80 4.73 -1.54
N LEU A 275 20.82 4.06 -0.92
CA LEU A 275 19.82 4.69 -0.07
C LEU A 275 20.19 4.55 1.41
N LYS A 276 20.02 5.66 2.16
CA LYS A 276 20.36 5.66 3.59
C LYS A 276 19.40 4.81 4.43
N LYS A 277 18.09 4.93 4.19
CA LYS A 277 17.03 4.22 4.91
C LYS A 277 15.81 4.02 3.98
N PRO A 278 15.73 2.92 3.22
CA PRO A 278 14.52 2.58 2.49
C PRO A 278 13.47 2.04 3.49
N GLU A 279 12.43 2.80 3.78
CA GLU A 279 11.41 2.36 4.76
C GLU A 279 10.10 1.96 4.08
N ARG A 280 9.64 2.72 3.08
CA ARG A 280 8.36 2.47 2.38
C ARG A 280 8.49 2.77 0.89
N PRO A 281 8.18 1.83 0.00
CA PRO A 281 8.08 2.10 -1.41
C PRO A 281 6.79 2.84 -1.73
N CYS A 282 6.88 3.90 -2.51
CA CYS A 282 5.73 4.49 -3.20
C CYS A 282 5.85 4.11 -4.67
N LEU A 283 4.87 3.35 -5.16
CA LEU A 283 4.96 2.72 -6.46
C LEU A 283 3.99 3.33 -7.45
N HIS A 284 4.48 3.63 -8.65
CA HIS A 284 3.64 3.94 -9.80
C HIS A 284 3.99 2.99 -10.95
N VAL A 285 2.99 2.23 -11.38
CA VAL A 285 3.11 1.36 -12.55
C VAL A 285 2.58 2.12 -13.76
N ARG A 286 3.46 2.47 -14.71
CA ARG A 286 3.03 2.96 -16.01
C ARG A 286 2.94 1.79 -16.99
N THR A 287 1.76 1.55 -17.51
CA THR A 287 1.56 0.74 -18.72
C THR A 287 1.90 1.63 -19.93
N ARG A 288 2.84 1.21 -20.75
CA ARG A 288 3.08 1.81 -22.08
C ARG A 288 2.18 1.15 -23.10
#